data_573e027e100968e75236a0f238772c22
#
_entry.id   573e027e100968e75236a0f238772c22
#
_cell.length_a   1.000
_cell.length_b   1.000
_cell.length_c   1.000
_cell.angle_alpha   90.00
_cell.angle_beta   90.00
_cell.angle_gamma   90.00
#
_symmetry.space_group_name_H-M   'P 1'
#
loop_
_entity.id
_entity.type
_entity.pdbx_description
1 polymer ?
#
loop_
_entity_poly.entity_id
_entity_poly.type
_entity_poly.pdbx_seq_one_letter_code
_entity_poly.pdbx_strand_id
1 'polypeptide(L)'
;LIESDEAFFDSASDEVPLEIREELRRSFFYLNLNGRQSLLLFKDVYCDYVLVAKNVYNLLKRLHPVRFHLAVSRRFDGYQELPEIMEQLEQQMEEKFYHPDIHVYTSEEDEEKNTGEEEQDSRLMEKISEDISRKDVKQLWSHFRSLASKYQSNTQFSAMYVKFVFSNVIRELFQ
;
A
#
# COMPACT_ATOMS: atom_id res chain seq x y z
N LEU A 1 2.82 7.71 8.09
CA LEU A 1 1.45 7.64 7.60
C LEU A 1 0.74 6.48 8.28
N ILE A 2 -0.48 6.68 8.75
CA ILE A 2 -1.37 5.64 9.26
C ILE A 2 -2.57 5.59 8.31
N GLU A 3 -2.95 4.39 7.89
CA GLU A 3 -4.15 4.17 7.08
C GLU A 3 -5.03 3.12 7.73
N SER A 4 -6.35 3.33 7.70
CA SER A 4 -7.37 2.40 8.16
C SER A 4 -8.21 1.88 6.99
N ASP A 5 -8.67 0.65 7.07
CA ASP A 5 -9.55 0.06 6.05
C ASP A 5 -10.92 0.75 5.97
N GLU A 6 -11.33 1.41 7.05
CA GLU A 6 -12.60 2.13 7.20
C GLU A 6 -12.38 3.62 7.43
N ALA A 7 -13.44 4.43 7.34
CA ALA A 7 -13.41 5.87 7.62
C ALA A 7 -13.33 6.13 9.16
N PHE A 8 -12.30 5.62 9.79
CA PHE A 8 -12.11 5.64 11.25
C PHE A 8 -11.76 7.02 11.79
N PHE A 9 -10.89 7.77 11.10
CA PHE A 9 -10.37 9.05 11.59
C PHE A 9 -11.39 10.20 11.54
N ASP A 10 -12.53 10.02 10.88
CA ASP A 10 -13.61 11.02 10.92
C ASP A 10 -14.21 11.15 12.34
N SER A 11 -14.27 10.06 13.08
CA SER A 11 -14.83 10.03 14.44
C SER A 11 -13.79 10.00 15.55
N ALA A 12 -12.57 9.53 15.27
CA ALA A 12 -11.52 9.30 16.26
C ALA A 12 -10.36 10.32 16.19
N SER A 13 -10.54 11.42 15.45
CA SER A 13 -9.49 12.43 15.22
C SER A 13 -8.90 13.04 16.49
N ASP A 14 -9.69 13.17 17.55
CA ASP A 14 -9.27 13.78 18.80
C ASP A 14 -8.72 12.76 19.81
N GLU A 15 -9.20 11.51 19.75
CA GLU A 15 -8.83 10.45 20.70
C GLU A 15 -7.47 9.83 20.32
N VAL A 16 -7.28 9.47 19.07
CA VAL A 16 -6.07 8.79 18.56
C VAL A 16 -4.77 9.53 18.91
N PRO A 17 -4.63 10.84 18.68
CA PRO A 17 -3.39 11.53 19.05
C PRO A 17 -3.13 11.56 20.56
N LEU A 18 -4.15 11.52 21.39
CA LEU A 18 -4.01 11.44 22.85
C LEU A 18 -3.50 10.06 23.26
N GLU A 19 -4.12 9.00 22.76
CA GLU A 19 -3.71 7.61 23.00
C GLU A 19 -2.25 7.36 22.58
N ILE A 20 -1.88 7.79 21.37
CA ILE A 20 -0.52 7.65 20.86
C ILE A 20 0.48 8.46 21.70
N ARG A 21 0.09 9.66 22.16
CA ARG A 21 0.95 10.51 22.98
C ARG A 21 1.20 9.91 24.37
N GLU A 22 0.20 9.30 24.97
CA GLU A 22 0.32 8.57 26.23
C GLU A 22 1.23 7.34 26.11
N GLU A 23 1.07 6.56 25.06
CA GLU A 23 1.87 5.35 24.82
C GLU A 23 3.33 5.70 24.54
N LEU A 24 3.58 6.61 23.59
CA LEU A 24 4.93 6.92 23.13
C LEU A 24 5.68 7.84 24.11
N ARG A 25 4.97 8.65 24.91
CA ARG A 25 5.55 9.71 25.77
C ARG A 25 6.51 10.64 25.01
N ARG A 26 6.17 10.95 23.76
CA ARG A 26 6.97 11.76 22.82
C ARG A 26 6.12 12.83 22.18
N SER A 27 6.79 13.92 21.77
CA SER A 27 6.14 15.01 21.02
C SER A 27 6.12 14.68 19.53
N PHE A 28 4.98 14.86 18.91
CA PHE A 28 4.77 14.78 17.48
C PHE A 28 3.66 15.74 17.04
N PHE A 29 3.63 16.07 15.76
CA PHE A 29 2.47 16.71 15.14
C PHE A 29 1.58 15.63 14.55
N TYR A 30 0.29 15.77 14.81
CA TYR A 30 -0.74 14.91 14.23
C TYR A 30 -1.53 15.69 13.20
N LEU A 31 -1.70 15.13 12.03
CA LEU A 31 -2.50 15.68 10.94
C LEU A 31 -3.53 14.62 10.51
N ASN A 32 -4.80 14.94 10.64
CA ASN A 32 -5.85 14.15 10.02
C ASN A 32 -5.93 14.56 8.54
N LEU A 33 -5.62 13.65 7.62
CA LEU A 33 -5.63 13.92 6.19
C LEU A 33 -7.02 13.70 5.60
N ASN A 34 -7.69 12.64 6.04
CA ASN A 34 -9.05 12.27 5.64
C ASN A 34 -9.59 11.19 6.58
N GLY A 35 -10.82 10.71 6.35
CA GLY A 35 -11.43 9.70 7.20
C GLY A 35 -10.68 8.38 7.34
N ARG A 36 -9.76 8.08 6.42
CA ARG A 36 -8.97 6.84 6.43
C ARG A 36 -7.49 7.04 6.70
N GLN A 37 -6.98 8.25 6.65
CA GLN A 37 -5.55 8.51 6.72
C GLN A 37 -5.22 9.61 7.70
N SER A 38 -4.18 9.38 8.50
CA SER A 38 -3.57 10.38 9.37
C SER A 38 -2.05 10.30 9.33
N LEU A 39 -1.38 11.41 9.67
CA LEU A 39 0.06 11.56 9.60
C LEU A 39 0.63 11.94 10.96
N LEU A 40 1.71 11.28 11.37
CA LEU A 40 2.52 11.65 12.51
C LEU A 40 3.85 12.24 12.02
N LEU A 41 4.17 13.45 12.44
CA LEU A 41 5.45 14.10 12.15
C LEU A 41 6.26 14.25 13.44
N PHE A 42 7.45 13.67 13.45
CA PHE A 42 8.38 13.73 14.57
C PHE A 42 9.56 14.65 14.24
N LYS A 43 10.05 15.37 15.25
CA LYS A 43 11.25 16.22 15.16
C LYS A 43 12.51 15.56 15.72
N ASP A 44 12.38 14.44 16.40
CA ASP A 44 13.50 13.77 17.05
C ASP A 44 14.33 12.99 16.02
N VAL A 45 15.62 13.25 15.99
CA VAL A 45 16.56 12.68 15.01
C VAL A 45 17.11 11.31 15.47
N TYR A 46 17.04 11.00 16.76
CA TYR A 46 17.67 9.81 17.36
C TYR A 46 16.65 8.74 17.76
N CYS A 47 15.76 8.38 16.84
CA CYS A 47 14.73 7.39 17.12
C CYS A 47 14.68 6.31 16.04
N ASP A 48 14.44 5.08 16.47
CA ASP A 48 14.03 3.98 15.58
C ASP A 48 12.53 4.13 15.30
N TYR A 49 12.22 4.75 14.16
CA TYR A 49 10.83 5.02 13.77
C TYR A 49 10.10 3.76 13.31
N VAL A 50 10.80 2.70 12.92
CA VAL A 50 10.18 1.40 12.64
C VAL A 50 9.64 0.79 13.92
N LEU A 51 10.41 0.86 15.00
CA LEU A 51 9.96 0.42 16.31
C LEU A 51 8.80 1.29 16.84
N VAL A 52 8.87 2.60 16.64
CA VAL A 52 7.77 3.51 16.99
C VAL A 52 6.49 3.14 16.23
N ALA A 53 6.57 2.90 14.93
CA ALA A 53 5.42 2.51 14.12
C ALA A 53 4.82 1.17 14.58
N LYS A 54 5.67 0.18 14.92
CA LYS A 54 5.20 -1.09 15.48
C LYS A 54 4.47 -0.91 16.81
N ASN A 55 4.95 -0.02 17.67
CA ASN A 55 4.29 0.29 18.95
C ASN A 55 2.93 0.98 18.71
N VAL A 56 2.87 1.95 17.79
CA VAL A 56 1.62 2.61 17.40
C VAL A 56 0.64 1.61 16.80
N TYR A 57 1.09 0.74 15.91
CA TYR A 57 0.25 -0.31 15.34
C TYR A 57 -0.35 -1.22 16.43
N ASN A 58 0.48 -1.70 17.35
CA ASN A 58 0.03 -2.57 18.43
C ASN A 58 -0.96 -1.87 19.38
N LEU A 59 -0.75 -0.58 19.65
CA LEU A 59 -1.68 0.24 20.42
C LEU A 59 -3.03 0.33 19.73
N LEU A 60 -3.06 0.79 18.46
CA LEU A 60 -4.30 0.98 17.71
C LEU A 60 -5.06 -0.34 17.52
N LYS A 61 -4.37 -1.43 17.22
CA LYS A 61 -4.97 -2.77 17.13
C LYS A 61 -5.59 -3.23 18.44
N ARG A 62 -5.01 -2.85 19.58
CA ARG A 62 -5.53 -3.21 20.90
C ARG A 62 -6.77 -2.41 21.29
N LEU A 63 -6.82 -1.13 20.93
CA LEU A 63 -7.87 -0.22 21.36
C LEU A 63 -9.07 -0.18 20.40
N HIS A 64 -8.83 -0.43 19.11
CA HIS A 64 -9.85 -0.25 18.08
C HIS A 64 -10.04 -1.51 17.24
N PRO A 65 -11.31 -1.91 16.94
CA PRO A 65 -11.63 -3.10 16.16
C PRO A 65 -11.51 -2.85 14.64
N VAL A 66 -10.55 -2.02 14.23
CA VAL A 66 -10.30 -1.63 12.84
C VAL A 66 -8.92 -2.11 12.43
N ARG A 67 -8.75 -2.46 11.16
CA ARG A 67 -7.44 -2.83 10.63
C ARG A 67 -6.68 -1.58 10.22
N PHE A 68 -5.43 -1.50 10.65
CA PHE A 68 -4.52 -0.40 10.34
C PHE A 68 -3.29 -0.89 9.60
N HIS A 69 -2.77 -0.02 8.75
CA HIS A 69 -1.49 -0.15 8.07
C HIS A 69 -0.68 1.13 8.29
N LEU A 70 0.61 1.01 8.50
CA LEU A 70 1.51 2.12 8.77
C LEU A 70 2.65 2.13 7.78
N ALA A 71 3.00 3.29 7.25
CA ALA A 71 4.19 3.49 6.45
C ALA A 71 5.14 4.47 7.14
N VAL A 72 6.44 4.16 7.10
CA VAL A 72 7.51 4.95 7.73
C VAL A 72 8.40 5.50 6.64
N SER A 73 8.50 6.83 6.56
CA SER A 73 9.37 7.50 5.59
C SER A 73 10.84 7.43 6.00
N ARG A 74 11.71 7.71 5.04
CA ARG A 74 13.07 8.16 5.32
C ARG A 74 13.05 9.48 6.14
N ARG A 75 14.18 9.82 6.73
CA ARG A 75 14.38 11.16 7.33
C ARG A 75 14.45 12.22 6.25
N PHE A 76 13.97 13.41 6.59
CA PHE A 76 14.03 14.58 5.72
C PHE A 76 14.30 15.84 6.53
N ASP A 77 14.95 16.83 5.92
CA ASP A 77 15.48 18.00 6.65
C ASP A 77 14.57 19.23 6.61
N GLY A 78 13.58 19.25 5.73
CA GLY A 78 12.72 20.43 5.60
C GLY A 78 11.33 20.14 5.06
N TYR A 79 10.38 21.01 5.38
CA TYR A 79 8.99 20.87 4.90
C TYR A 79 8.85 20.92 3.37
N GLN A 80 9.88 21.38 2.66
CA GLN A 80 9.90 21.42 1.20
C GLN A 80 9.92 20.01 0.59
N GLU A 81 10.48 19.02 1.30
CA GLU A 81 10.49 17.61 0.89
C GLU A 81 9.18 16.88 1.19
N LEU A 82 8.29 17.48 1.97
CA LEU A 82 7.07 16.81 2.43
C LEU A 82 6.19 16.25 1.28
N PRO A 83 6.01 16.92 0.14
CA PRO A 83 5.25 16.36 -0.97
C PRO A 83 5.87 15.06 -1.51
N GLU A 84 7.19 15.01 -1.69
CA GLU A 84 7.92 13.81 -2.13
C GLU A 84 7.83 12.69 -1.10
N ILE A 85 7.98 13.03 0.18
CA ILE A 85 7.83 12.08 1.29
C ILE A 85 6.42 11.49 1.33
N MET A 86 5.38 12.30 1.09
CA MET A 86 4.00 11.82 1.03
C MET A 86 3.80 10.85 -0.13
N GLU A 87 4.32 11.15 -1.30
CA GLU A 87 4.28 10.24 -2.46
C GLU A 87 4.97 8.91 -2.16
N GLN A 88 6.14 8.93 -1.53
CA GLN A 88 6.84 7.72 -1.09
C GLN A 88 6.02 6.90 -0.07
N LEU A 89 5.40 7.56 0.91
CA LEU A 89 4.57 6.89 1.91
C LEU A 89 3.32 6.25 1.29
N GLU A 90 2.69 6.92 0.33
CA GLU A 90 1.54 6.38 -0.40
C GLU A 90 1.96 5.16 -1.24
N GLN A 91 3.12 5.22 -1.87
CA GLN A 91 3.70 4.12 -2.64
C GLN A 91 4.01 2.90 -1.76
N GLN A 92 4.61 3.12 -0.58
CA GLN A 92 4.84 2.06 0.41
C GLN A 92 3.51 1.45 0.90
N MET A 93 2.48 2.26 1.06
CA MET A 93 1.17 1.78 1.47
C MET A 93 0.50 0.88 0.41
N GLU A 94 0.89 0.97 -0.86
CA GLU A 94 0.44 0.05 -1.90
C GLU A 94 0.95 -1.39 -1.68
N GLU A 95 2.05 -1.57 -0.94
CA GLU A 95 2.60 -2.89 -0.59
C GLU A 95 1.60 -3.78 0.17
N LYS A 96 0.61 -3.21 0.86
CA LYS A 96 -0.47 -3.97 1.50
C LYS A 96 -1.28 -4.82 0.51
N PHE A 97 -1.27 -4.45 -0.77
CA PHE A 97 -1.92 -5.23 -1.83
C PHE A 97 -1.20 -6.56 -2.06
N TYR A 98 0.13 -6.57 -1.98
CA TYR A 98 0.96 -7.76 -2.17
C TYR A 98 1.19 -8.54 -0.87
N HIS A 99 1.28 -7.80 0.24
CA HIS A 99 1.63 -8.33 1.56
C HIS A 99 0.59 -7.92 2.62
N PRO A 100 -0.64 -8.47 2.54
CA PRO A 100 -1.74 -8.06 3.44
C PRO A 100 -1.49 -8.42 4.92
N ASP A 101 -0.54 -9.32 5.19
CA ASP A 101 -0.16 -9.72 6.56
C ASP A 101 0.88 -8.78 7.17
N ILE A 102 1.52 -7.93 6.36
CA ILE A 102 2.43 -6.90 6.84
C ILE A 102 1.60 -5.65 7.18
N HIS A 103 1.93 -5.03 8.30
CA HIS A 103 1.19 -3.87 8.79
C HIS A 103 2.05 -2.63 8.98
N VAL A 104 3.37 -2.76 8.92
CA VAL A 104 4.33 -1.64 9.00
C VAL A 104 5.28 -1.75 7.82
N TYR A 105 5.23 -0.76 6.93
CA TYR A 105 6.01 -0.68 5.70
C TYR A 105 7.10 0.36 5.87
N THR A 106 8.28 0.08 5.32
CA THR A 106 9.45 0.96 5.39
C THR A 106 10.04 1.12 4.00
N SER A 107 10.69 2.25 3.72
CA SER A 107 11.52 2.35 2.53
C SER A 107 12.75 1.45 2.72
N GLU A 108 12.74 0.26 2.16
CA GLU A 108 13.97 -0.41 1.79
C GLU A 108 14.52 0.29 0.55
N GLU A 109 15.85 0.48 0.50
CA GLU A 109 16.52 1.19 -0.59
C GLU A 109 16.06 0.67 -1.95
N ASP A 110 15.67 1.58 -2.82
CA ASP A 110 15.08 1.34 -4.14
C ASP A 110 15.85 0.29 -4.93
N GLU A 111 15.31 -0.92 -5.06
CA GLU A 111 15.63 -1.76 -6.21
C GLU A 111 14.94 -1.17 -7.43
N GLU A 112 15.73 -0.81 -8.43
CA GLU A 112 15.31 -0.17 -9.68
C GLU A 112 14.08 -0.86 -10.29
N LYS A 113 12.97 -0.13 -10.38
CA LYS A 113 11.74 -0.59 -11.04
C LYS A 113 12.03 -0.81 -12.53
N ASN A 114 12.02 -2.04 -12.93
CA ASN A 114 12.34 -2.48 -14.30
C ASN A 114 11.17 -2.23 -15.24
N THR A 115 11.31 -1.30 -16.18
CA THR A 115 10.31 -0.88 -17.18
C THR A 115 10.17 -1.83 -18.39
N GLY A 116 10.84 -2.99 -18.38
CA GLY A 116 10.94 -3.88 -19.55
C GLY A 116 9.81 -4.90 -19.76
N GLU A 117 8.77 -4.94 -18.92
CA GLU A 117 7.80 -6.05 -18.88
C GLU A 117 6.43 -5.77 -19.51
N GLU A 118 6.16 -4.54 -19.96
CA GLU A 118 4.87 -4.16 -20.56
C GLU A 118 4.54 -4.91 -21.87
N GLU A 119 5.55 -5.26 -22.68
CA GLU A 119 5.34 -6.03 -23.93
C GLU A 119 4.88 -7.48 -23.68
N GLN A 120 5.32 -8.09 -22.58
CA GLN A 120 4.89 -9.45 -22.24
C GLN A 120 3.44 -9.47 -21.77
N ASP A 121 2.98 -8.44 -21.07
CA ASP A 121 1.62 -8.33 -20.61
C ASP A 121 0.64 -8.15 -21.76
N SER A 122 0.98 -7.33 -22.74
CA SER A 122 0.18 -7.14 -23.95
C SER A 122 -0.04 -8.46 -24.69
N ARG A 123 0.99 -9.27 -24.86
CA ARG A 123 0.90 -10.58 -25.52
C ARG A 123 0.06 -11.59 -24.73
N LEU A 124 0.13 -11.55 -23.40
CA LEU A 124 -0.65 -12.46 -22.55
C LEU A 124 -2.11 -12.05 -22.55
N MET A 125 -2.40 -10.75 -22.56
CA MET A 125 -3.75 -10.20 -22.69
C MET A 125 -4.40 -10.54 -24.02
N GLU A 126 -3.65 -10.48 -25.14
CA GLU A 126 -4.13 -10.92 -26.46
C GLU A 126 -4.54 -12.39 -26.45
N LYS A 127 -3.71 -13.28 -25.86
CA LYS A 127 -4.05 -14.69 -25.73
C LYS A 127 -5.30 -14.94 -24.90
N ILE A 128 -5.45 -14.24 -23.79
CA ILE A 128 -6.66 -14.30 -22.95
C ILE A 128 -7.90 -13.88 -23.75
N SER A 129 -7.81 -12.78 -24.51
CA SER A 129 -8.89 -12.30 -25.37
C SER A 129 -9.26 -13.30 -26.46
N GLU A 130 -8.25 -13.96 -27.10
CA GLU A 130 -8.47 -15.04 -28.07
C GLU A 130 -9.17 -16.25 -27.44
N ASP A 131 -8.73 -16.69 -26.26
CA ASP A 131 -9.32 -17.83 -25.55
C ASP A 131 -10.78 -17.57 -25.18
N ILE A 132 -11.11 -16.34 -24.76
CA ILE A 132 -12.47 -15.90 -24.50
C ILE A 132 -13.32 -16.00 -25.78
N SER A 133 -12.81 -15.45 -26.89
CA SER A 133 -13.48 -15.45 -28.19
C SER A 133 -13.71 -16.87 -28.72
N ARG A 134 -12.78 -17.78 -28.46
CA ARG A 134 -12.87 -19.22 -28.84
C ARG A 134 -13.63 -20.06 -27.84
N LYS A 135 -14.03 -19.50 -26.69
CA LYS A 135 -14.67 -20.21 -25.56
C LYS A 135 -13.82 -21.38 -25.04
N ASP A 136 -12.50 -21.27 -25.17
CA ASP A 136 -11.57 -22.28 -24.64
C ASP A 136 -11.24 -22.01 -23.17
N VAL A 137 -12.14 -22.49 -22.31
CA VAL A 137 -12.03 -22.31 -20.85
C VAL A 137 -10.74 -22.90 -20.29
N LYS A 138 -10.19 -23.94 -20.91
CA LYS A 138 -8.98 -24.63 -20.41
C LYS A 138 -7.73 -23.79 -20.67
N GLN A 139 -7.59 -23.21 -21.85
CA GLN A 139 -6.48 -22.32 -22.19
C GLN A 139 -6.60 -20.99 -21.44
N LEU A 140 -7.82 -20.45 -21.37
CA LEU A 140 -8.11 -19.25 -20.57
C LEU A 140 -7.62 -19.39 -19.11
N TRP A 141 -7.94 -20.51 -18.45
CA TRP A 141 -7.46 -20.76 -17.09
C TRP A 141 -5.93 -20.85 -17.00
N SER A 142 -5.30 -21.45 -17.99
CA SER A 142 -3.84 -21.56 -18.05
C SER A 142 -3.18 -20.18 -18.16
N HIS A 143 -3.63 -19.37 -19.12
CA HIS A 143 -3.10 -18.03 -19.33
C HIS A 143 -3.41 -17.06 -18.18
N PHE A 144 -4.63 -17.13 -17.62
CA PHE A 144 -5.00 -16.36 -16.45
C PHE A 144 -4.13 -16.71 -15.22
N ARG A 145 -3.88 -18.00 -15.00
CA ARG A 145 -3.00 -18.45 -13.90
C ARG A 145 -1.57 -17.97 -14.10
N SER A 146 -1.06 -17.97 -15.34
CA SER A 146 0.26 -17.44 -15.66
C SER A 146 0.35 -15.95 -15.36
N LEU A 147 -0.67 -15.19 -15.75
CA LEU A 147 -0.78 -13.76 -15.45
C LEU A 147 -0.81 -13.50 -13.93
N ALA A 148 -1.66 -14.22 -13.20
CA ALA A 148 -1.77 -14.10 -11.76
C ALA A 148 -0.45 -14.45 -11.05
N SER A 149 0.21 -15.55 -11.43
CA SER A 149 1.49 -15.96 -10.86
C SER A 149 2.59 -14.94 -11.11
N LYS A 150 2.62 -14.30 -12.28
CA LYS A 150 3.58 -13.25 -12.60
C LYS A 150 3.48 -12.09 -11.60
N TYR A 151 2.27 -11.60 -11.34
CA TYR A 151 2.06 -10.49 -10.41
C TYR A 151 2.17 -10.90 -8.94
N GLN A 152 1.91 -12.15 -8.61
CA GLN A 152 2.08 -12.64 -7.24
C GLN A 152 3.56 -12.80 -6.86
N SER A 153 4.41 -13.14 -7.82
CA SER A 153 5.86 -13.37 -7.60
C SER A 153 6.70 -12.10 -7.81
N ASN A 154 6.15 -11.06 -8.44
CA ASN A 154 6.87 -9.84 -8.76
C ASN A 154 6.14 -8.62 -8.19
N THR A 155 6.65 -8.10 -7.07
CA THR A 155 6.10 -6.94 -6.36
C THR A 155 6.55 -5.59 -6.93
N GLN A 156 7.30 -5.57 -8.03
CA GLN A 156 7.78 -4.34 -8.68
C GLN A 156 6.68 -3.58 -9.41
N PHE A 157 5.55 -4.23 -9.71
CA PHE A 157 4.41 -3.56 -10.34
C PHE A 157 3.63 -2.75 -9.33
N SER A 158 3.17 -1.54 -9.72
CA SER A 158 2.25 -0.80 -8.87
C SER A 158 0.92 -1.53 -8.72
N ALA A 159 0.29 -1.46 -7.55
CA ALA A 159 -1.02 -2.07 -7.32
C ALA A 159 -2.08 -1.52 -8.28
N MET A 160 -1.97 -0.26 -8.71
CA MET A 160 -2.85 0.36 -9.69
C MET A 160 -2.73 -0.32 -11.06
N TYR A 161 -1.50 -0.58 -11.52
CA TYR A 161 -1.26 -1.27 -12.78
C TYR A 161 -1.84 -2.67 -12.78
N VAL A 162 -1.60 -3.45 -11.72
CA VAL A 162 -2.15 -4.81 -11.59
C VAL A 162 -3.69 -4.79 -11.61
N LYS A 163 -4.32 -3.87 -10.86
CA LYS A 163 -5.78 -3.68 -10.88
C LYS A 163 -6.28 -3.32 -12.28
N PHE A 164 -5.57 -2.46 -13.01
CA PHE A 164 -5.91 -2.09 -14.38
C PHE A 164 -5.87 -3.31 -15.32
N VAL A 165 -4.81 -4.12 -15.26
CA VAL A 165 -4.67 -5.33 -16.08
C VAL A 165 -5.81 -6.31 -15.81
N PHE A 166 -6.10 -6.65 -14.53
CA PHE A 166 -7.21 -7.55 -14.19
C PHE A 166 -8.58 -6.97 -14.53
N SER A 167 -8.77 -5.66 -14.43
CA SER A 167 -10.00 -5.00 -14.86
C SER A 167 -10.23 -5.15 -16.38
N ASN A 168 -9.17 -5.10 -17.19
CA ASN A 168 -9.26 -5.37 -18.62
C ASN A 168 -9.66 -6.82 -18.90
N VAL A 169 -9.07 -7.80 -18.19
CA VAL A 169 -9.49 -9.22 -18.31
C VAL A 169 -10.98 -9.38 -17.98
N ILE A 170 -11.43 -8.78 -16.88
CA ILE A 170 -12.85 -8.84 -16.48
C ILE A 170 -13.74 -8.21 -17.57
N ARG A 171 -13.34 -7.06 -18.11
CA ARG A 171 -14.10 -6.40 -19.18
C ARG A 171 -14.26 -7.30 -20.40
N GLU A 172 -13.20 -7.98 -20.84
CA GLU A 172 -13.24 -8.92 -21.98
C GLU A 172 -14.18 -10.11 -21.72
N LEU A 173 -14.26 -10.57 -20.45
CA LEU A 173 -15.16 -11.68 -20.09
C LEU A 173 -16.66 -11.34 -20.19
N PHE A 174 -17.00 -10.04 -20.11
CA PHE A 174 -18.40 -9.56 -20.14
C PHE A 174 -18.82 -8.90 -21.47
N GLN A 175 -17.97 -8.95 -22.48
CA GLN A 175 -18.33 -8.57 -23.86
C GLN A 175 -18.87 -9.76 -24.64
#